data_17e388afdb4f0765eb8c488a112c3df7
#
_entry.id   17e388afdb4f0765eb8c488a112c3df7
#
_cell.length_a   1.000
_cell.length_b   1.000
_cell.length_c   1.000
_cell.angle_alpha   90.00
_cell.angle_beta   90.00
_cell.angle_gamma   90.00
#
_symmetry.space_group_name_H-M   'P 1'
#
loop_
_entity.id
_entity.type
_entity.pdbx_description
1 polymer ?
#
loop_
_entity_poly.entity_id
_entity_poly.type
_entity_poly.pdbx_seq_one_letter_code
_entity_poly.pdbx_strand_id
1 'polypeptide(L)'
;MSQPSFIDNFSQQFSLEPSRTALLVIDMQNATGNRNMGLGKLLAEQGQSESAQYRFDRIDNLLIPNIQRLIAGFREAGGHV
;
A
#
# COMPACT_ATOMS: atom_id res chain seq x y z
N MET A 1 -2.86 18.42 31.20
CA MET A 1 -1.89 17.65 30.37
C MET A 1 -2.46 16.27 30.12
N SER A 2 -2.68 15.93 28.85
CA SER A 2 -3.17 14.60 28.51
C SER A 2 -2.08 13.55 28.73
N GLN A 3 -2.47 12.39 29.20
CA GLN A 3 -1.54 11.28 29.33
C GLN A 3 -1.25 10.69 27.95
N PRO A 4 -0.03 10.21 27.68
CA PRO A 4 0.25 9.53 26.43
C PRO A 4 -0.62 8.27 26.30
N SER A 5 -1.01 7.95 25.09
CA SER A 5 -1.78 6.75 24.84
C SER A 5 -0.93 5.50 25.09
N PHE A 6 -1.58 4.37 25.27
CA PHE A 6 -0.90 3.07 25.37
C PHE A 6 0.05 2.84 24.18
N ILE A 7 -0.36 3.27 22.97
CA ILE A 7 0.45 3.11 21.76
C ILE A 7 1.75 3.88 21.85
N ASP A 8 1.74 5.09 22.45
CA ASP A 8 2.93 5.94 22.54
C ASP A 8 4.05 5.28 23.35
N ASN A 9 3.70 4.41 24.31
CA ASN A 9 4.69 3.70 25.11
C ASN A 9 5.48 2.66 24.29
N PHE A 10 4.94 2.22 23.18
CA PHE A 10 5.54 1.21 22.31
C PHE A 10 5.98 1.76 20.95
N SER A 11 5.83 3.07 20.75
CA SER A 11 6.21 3.73 19.52
C SER A 11 7.48 4.52 19.71
N GLN A 12 8.39 4.41 18.77
CA GLN A 12 9.58 5.26 18.69
C GLN A 12 9.38 6.30 17.61
N GLN A 13 9.76 7.53 17.93
CA GLN A 13 9.80 8.60 16.95
C GLN A 13 11.24 8.86 16.55
N PHE A 14 11.49 8.89 15.25
CA PHE A 14 12.80 9.21 14.70
C PHE A 14 12.64 9.91 13.37
N SER A 15 13.64 10.71 13.04
CA SER A 15 13.66 11.42 11.77
C SER A 15 14.10 10.48 10.66
N LEU A 16 13.45 10.61 9.50
CA LEU A 16 13.86 9.89 8.29
C LEU A 16 14.76 10.80 7.46
N GLU A 17 15.97 10.31 7.17
CA GLU A 17 16.85 10.96 6.21
C GLU A 17 16.63 10.30 4.84
N PRO A 18 16.17 11.05 3.82
CA PRO A 18 15.85 10.47 2.52
C PRO A 18 16.99 9.70 1.88
N SER A 19 18.21 10.22 1.97
CA SER A 19 19.38 9.56 1.39
C SER A 19 19.73 8.21 2.04
N ARG A 20 19.16 7.93 3.22
CA ARG A 20 19.42 6.72 4.01
C ARG A 20 18.15 5.91 4.25
N THR A 21 17.09 6.21 3.51
CA THR A 21 15.78 5.59 3.69
C THR A 21 15.32 4.97 2.39
N ALA A 22 14.74 3.78 2.49
CA ALA A 22 14.16 3.09 1.35
C ALA A 22 12.68 2.81 1.59
N LEU A 23 11.87 3.04 0.57
CA LEU A 23 10.48 2.61 0.53
C LEU A 23 10.43 1.21 -0.07
N LEU A 24 9.83 0.26 0.64
CA LEU A 24 9.60 -1.08 0.14
C LEU A 24 8.13 -1.24 -0.21
N VAL A 25 7.85 -1.61 -1.46
CA VAL A 25 6.50 -1.98 -1.91
C VAL A 25 6.47 -3.50 -2.02
N ILE A 26 5.73 -4.14 -1.11
CA ILE A 26 5.77 -5.58 -0.92
C ILE A 26 4.43 -6.18 -1.33
N ASP A 27 4.48 -7.30 -2.07
CA ASP A 27 3.30 -8.09 -2.47
C ASP A 27 2.27 -7.33 -3.31
N MET A 28 2.70 -6.28 -4.01
CA MET A 28 1.87 -5.62 -5.01
C MET A 28 2.12 -6.26 -6.37
N GLN A 29 1.25 -7.17 -6.76
CA GLN A 29 1.41 -7.94 -7.99
C GLN A 29 0.08 -8.12 -8.71
N ASN A 30 0.14 -8.23 -10.04
CA ASN A 30 -1.05 -8.39 -10.85
C ASN A 30 -1.79 -9.69 -10.57
N ALA A 31 -1.09 -10.73 -10.16
CA ALA A 31 -1.71 -12.03 -9.91
C ALA A 31 -2.80 -11.97 -8.83
N THR A 32 -2.66 -11.11 -7.83
CA THR A 32 -3.58 -11.02 -6.70
C THR A 32 -4.19 -9.63 -6.49
N GLY A 33 -3.64 -8.59 -7.13
CA GLY A 33 -4.06 -7.21 -6.94
C GLY A 33 -4.74 -6.56 -8.14
N ASN A 34 -4.79 -7.23 -9.29
CA ASN A 34 -5.40 -6.70 -10.50
C ASN A 34 -6.71 -7.42 -10.78
N ARG A 35 -7.83 -6.66 -10.84
CA ARG A 35 -9.15 -7.25 -11.08
C ARG A 35 -9.31 -7.95 -12.43
N ASN A 36 -8.45 -7.62 -13.39
CA ASN A 36 -8.52 -8.15 -14.75
C ASN A 36 -7.46 -9.22 -15.05
N MET A 37 -6.66 -9.59 -14.08
CA MET A 37 -5.57 -10.56 -14.23
C MET A 37 -5.57 -11.55 -13.06
N GLY A 38 -4.94 -12.72 -13.26
CA GLY A 38 -4.76 -13.70 -12.20
C GLY A 38 -6.04 -14.03 -11.44
N LEU A 39 -6.04 -13.80 -10.13
CA LEU A 39 -7.19 -14.07 -9.26
C LEU A 39 -8.45 -13.31 -9.70
N GLY A 40 -8.31 -12.04 -10.07
CA GLY A 40 -9.45 -11.24 -10.52
C GLY A 40 -10.09 -11.81 -11.78
N LYS A 41 -9.27 -12.22 -12.75
CA LYS A 41 -9.74 -12.85 -13.97
C LYS A 41 -10.43 -14.19 -13.67
N LEU A 42 -9.84 -15.01 -12.80
CA LEU A 42 -10.42 -16.29 -12.40
C LEU A 42 -11.79 -16.10 -11.75
N LEU A 43 -11.93 -15.16 -10.83
CA LEU A 43 -13.19 -14.87 -10.16
C LEU A 43 -14.25 -14.38 -11.15
N ALA A 44 -13.86 -13.55 -12.12
CA ALA A 44 -14.78 -13.09 -13.16
C ALA A 44 -15.27 -14.25 -14.03
N GLU A 45 -14.38 -15.16 -14.41
CA GLU A 45 -14.75 -16.35 -15.20
C GLU A 45 -15.68 -17.28 -14.43
N GLN A 46 -15.59 -17.32 -13.11
CA GLN A 46 -16.46 -18.13 -12.25
C GLN A 46 -17.73 -17.39 -11.82
N GLY A 47 -17.94 -16.15 -12.29
CA GLY A 47 -19.10 -15.36 -11.90
C GLY A 47 -19.06 -14.88 -10.45
N GLN A 48 -17.87 -14.77 -9.86
CA GLN A 48 -17.67 -14.43 -8.44
C GLN A 48 -16.93 -13.10 -8.25
N SER A 49 -17.00 -12.20 -9.22
CA SER A 49 -16.32 -10.89 -9.11
C SER A 49 -16.77 -10.10 -7.88
N GLU A 50 -18.03 -10.21 -7.47
CA GLU A 50 -18.55 -9.48 -6.33
C GLU A 50 -17.89 -9.88 -5.01
N SER A 51 -17.42 -11.11 -4.88
CA SER A 51 -16.80 -11.59 -3.65
C SER A 51 -15.49 -10.89 -3.32
N ALA A 52 -14.81 -10.32 -4.32
CA ALA A 52 -13.56 -9.61 -4.17
C ALA A 52 -13.66 -8.13 -4.56
N GLN A 53 -14.87 -7.60 -4.77
CA GLN A 53 -15.07 -6.22 -5.21
C GLN A 53 -14.48 -5.23 -4.23
N TYR A 54 -14.73 -5.38 -2.94
CA TYR A 54 -14.19 -4.51 -1.90
C TYR A 54 -12.66 -4.47 -1.95
N ARG A 55 -12.04 -5.64 -2.07
CA ARG A 55 -10.57 -5.76 -2.15
C ARG A 55 -10.00 -4.97 -3.33
N PHE A 56 -10.54 -5.22 -4.52
CA PHE A 56 -10.02 -4.57 -5.73
C PHE A 56 -10.33 -3.07 -5.77
N ASP A 57 -11.48 -2.66 -5.25
CA ASP A 57 -11.80 -1.24 -5.14
C ASP A 57 -10.85 -0.52 -4.18
N ARG A 58 -10.51 -1.13 -3.06
CA ARG A 58 -9.53 -0.55 -2.13
C ARG A 58 -8.15 -0.47 -2.76
N ILE A 59 -7.74 -1.48 -3.51
CA ILE A 59 -6.46 -1.47 -4.20
C ILE A 59 -6.41 -0.38 -5.25
N ASP A 60 -7.42 -0.30 -6.13
CA ASP A 60 -7.42 0.63 -7.25
C ASP A 60 -7.62 2.09 -6.81
N ASN A 61 -8.50 2.33 -5.83
CA ASN A 61 -8.93 3.67 -5.49
C ASN A 61 -8.16 4.29 -4.33
N LEU A 62 -7.51 3.49 -3.51
CA LEU A 62 -6.78 3.97 -2.35
C LEU A 62 -5.32 3.54 -2.34
N LEU A 63 -5.07 2.24 -2.40
CA LEU A 63 -3.73 1.69 -2.19
C LEU A 63 -2.77 2.09 -3.29
N ILE A 64 -3.13 1.87 -4.54
CA ILE A 64 -2.26 2.20 -5.68
C ILE A 64 -1.98 3.71 -5.76
N PRO A 65 -2.98 4.60 -5.70
CA PRO A 65 -2.70 6.04 -5.70
C PRO A 65 -1.80 6.48 -4.56
N ASN A 66 -1.98 5.93 -3.36
CA ASN A 66 -1.14 6.27 -2.21
C ASN A 66 0.29 5.76 -2.37
N ILE A 67 0.47 4.55 -2.87
CA ILE A 67 1.81 4.01 -3.16
C ILE A 67 2.50 4.86 -4.22
N GLN A 68 1.80 5.28 -5.26
CA GLN A 68 2.36 6.15 -6.31
C GLN A 68 2.83 7.48 -5.73
N ARG A 69 2.07 8.08 -4.81
CA ARG A 69 2.47 9.32 -4.14
C ARG A 69 3.71 9.10 -3.27
N LEU A 70 3.76 8.00 -2.54
CA LEU A 70 4.93 7.67 -1.72
C LEU A 70 6.18 7.46 -2.57
N ILE A 71 6.05 6.73 -3.68
CA ILE A 71 7.17 6.52 -4.61
C ILE A 71 7.69 7.86 -5.14
N ALA A 72 6.79 8.72 -5.61
CA ALA A 72 7.15 10.03 -6.12
C ALA A 72 7.82 10.88 -5.05
N GLY A 73 7.27 10.89 -3.82
CA GLY A 73 7.83 11.66 -2.71
C GLY A 73 9.22 11.18 -2.30
N PHE A 74 9.43 9.87 -2.21
CA PHE A 74 10.75 9.31 -1.89
C PHE A 74 11.79 9.63 -2.96
N ARG A 75 11.43 9.52 -4.23
CA ARG A 75 12.34 9.84 -5.34
C ARG A 75 12.68 11.34 -5.37
N GLU A 76 11.68 12.19 -5.18
CA GLU A 76 11.88 13.64 -5.15
C GLU A 76 12.79 14.07 -3.99
N ALA A 77 12.64 13.43 -2.85
CA ALA A 77 13.46 13.72 -1.66
C ALA A 77 14.84 13.08 -1.70
N GLY A 78 15.16 12.29 -2.74
CA GLY A 78 16.45 11.61 -2.84
C GLY A 78 16.51 10.27 -2.11
N GLY A 79 15.38 9.72 -1.73
CA GLY A 79 15.29 8.40 -1.12
C GLY A 79 15.31 7.28 -2.16
N HIS A 80 15.25 6.05 -1.67
CA HIS A 80 15.28 4.84 -2.49
C HIS A 80 13.90 4.18 -2.51
N VAL A 81 13.61 3.53 -3.62
CA VAL A 81 12.39 2.74 -3.76
C VAL A 81 12.74 1.32 -4.16
#